data_6c53c4b1478bae95f7280f9c2e17bc74
#
_entry.id   6c53c4b1478bae95f7280f9c2e17bc74
#
_cell.length_a   1.000
_cell.length_b   1.000
_cell.length_c   1.000
_cell.angle_alpha   90.00
_cell.angle_beta   90.00
_cell.angle_gamma   90.00
#
_symmetry.space_group_name_H-M   'P 1'
#
loop_
_entity.id
_entity.type
_entity.pdbx_description
1 polymer ?
#
loop_
_entity_poly.entity_id
_entity_poly.type
_entity_poly.pdbx_seq_one_letter_code
_entity_poly.pdbx_strand_id
1 'polypeptide(L)'
;MPHDLEIIFRLVLASILGGFIGLEREIHGREAGVRTYLLVSLGSALIMVISEYLFFKYGGKIPGDIFKVDPGRIAAQAITGIGFLGAGVIIRYKDSIRGLTTAACMWVVCAIGLAIGSGYYLFGSVTAAITILSLIGLKIFEKRLTKDWYREMVIVSKDLEGQFDRIS
;
A
#
# COMPACT_ATOMS: atom_id res chain seq x y z
N MET A 1 -0.62 -19.73 -22.68
CA MET A 1 0.31 -18.89 -21.89
C MET A 1 0.33 -17.51 -22.50
N PRO A 2 0.35 -16.43 -21.73
CA PRO A 2 0.55 -15.11 -22.30
C PRO A 2 1.91 -15.03 -23.01
N HIS A 3 1.96 -14.24 -24.09
CA HIS A 3 3.18 -14.03 -24.85
C HIS A 3 4.19 -13.24 -23.98
N ASP A 4 5.49 -13.44 -24.17
CA ASP A 4 6.53 -12.75 -23.37
C ASP A 4 6.35 -11.22 -23.38
N LEU A 5 5.95 -10.66 -24.52
CA LEU A 5 5.62 -9.22 -24.64
C LEU A 5 4.46 -8.79 -23.74
N GLU A 6 3.45 -9.67 -23.57
CA GLU A 6 2.33 -9.40 -22.68
C GLU A 6 2.76 -9.41 -21.21
N ILE A 7 3.65 -10.33 -20.83
CA ILE A 7 4.21 -10.37 -19.48
C ILE A 7 4.99 -9.08 -19.18
N ILE A 8 5.84 -8.65 -20.13
CA ILE A 8 6.57 -7.39 -19.99
C ILE A 8 5.61 -6.21 -19.84
N PHE A 9 4.57 -6.16 -20.66
CA PHE A 9 3.53 -5.13 -20.57
C PHE A 9 2.85 -5.11 -19.19
N ARG A 10 2.49 -6.27 -18.63
CA ARG A 10 1.92 -6.38 -17.28
C ARG A 10 2.84 -5.80 -16.21
N LEU A 11 4.12 -6.16 -16.25
CA LEU A 11 5.11 -5.68 -15.29
C LEU A 11 5.32 -4.15 -15.39
N VAL A 12 5.43 -3.63 -16.60
CA VAL A 12 5.56 -2.19 -16.85
C VAL A 12 4.33 -1.44 -16.39
N LEU A 13 3.13 -1.92 -16.75
CA LEU A 13 1.87 -1.28 -16.36
C LEU A 13 1.69 -1.27 -14.84
N ALA A 14 1.97 -2.39 -14.16
CA ALA A 14 1.93 -2.46 -12.71
C ALA A 14 2.89 -1.45 -12.06
N SER A 15 4.12 -1.35 -12.59
CA SER A 15 5.12 -0.39 -12.12
C SER A 15 4.67 1.06 -12.27
N ILE A 16 4.07 1.39 -13.41
CA ILE A 16 3.54 2.73 -13.69
C ILE A 16 2.40 3.07 -12.72
N LEU A 17 1.43 2.18 -12.53
CA LEU A 17 0.30 2.42 -11.64
C LEU A 17 0.75 2.57 -10.18
N GLY A 18 1.64 1.69 -9.71
CA GLY A 18 2.24 1.82 -8.39
C GLY A 18 3.05 3.11 -8.24
N GLY A 19 3.82 3.47 -9.27
CA GLY A 19 4.61 4.69 -9.32
C GLY A 19 3.76 5.96 -9.21
N PHE A 20 2.61 6.03 -9.89
CA PHE A 20 1.69 7.17 -9.79
C PHE A 20 1.12 7.35 -8.38
N ILE A 21 0.73 6.27 -7.72
CA ILE A 21 0.27 6.32 -6.33
C ILE A 21 1.42 6.79 -5.44
N GLY A 22 2.62 6.23 -5.65
CA GLY A 22 3.81 6.60 -4.90
C GLY A 22 4.23 8.06 -5.11
N LEU A 23 4.02 8.62 -6.31
CA LEU A 23 4.29 10.03 -6.62
C LEU A 23 3.40 10.97 -5.80
N GLU A 24 2.11 10.67 -5.70
CA GLU A 24 1.20 11.41 -4.81
C GLU A 24 1.70 11.40 -3.37
N ARG A 25 2.15 10.23 -2.89
CA ARG A 25 2.65 10.07 -1.52
C ARG A 25 3.93 10.86 -1.27
N GLU A 26 4.87 10.83 -2.23
CA GLU A 26 6.15 11.54 -2.15
C GLU A 26 5.96 13.06 -2.16
N ILE A 27 5.11 13.60 -3.07
CA ILE A 27 4.77 15.02 -3.14
C ILE A 27 4.19 15.52 -1.80
N HIS A 28 3.48 14.65 -1.08
CA HIS A 28 2.88 15.00 0.22
C HIS A 28 3.77 14.64 1.43
N GLY A 29 5.05 14.32 1.23
CA GLY A 29 6.02 14.06 2.29
C GLY A 29 5.65 12.88 3.19
N ARG A 30 5.11 11.80 2.59
CA ARG A 30 4.77 10.58 3.32
C ARG A 30 5.96 9.64 3.40
N GLU A 31 5.92 8.71 4.37
CA GLU A 31 7.04 7.82 4.74
C GLU A 31 7.52 6.92 3.59
N ALA A 32 6.61 6.54 2.66
CA ALA A 32 6.93 5.77 1.47
C ALA A 32 6.57 6.56 0.21
N GLY A 33 7.52 6.63 -0.74
CA GLY A 33 7.42 7.38 -1.98
C GLY A 33 7.38 6.50 -3.23
N VAL A 34 7.66 7.10 -4.40
CA VAL A 34 7.60 6.48 -5.74
C VAL A 34 8.31 5.14 -5.79
N ARG A 35 9.57 5.07 -5.32
CA ARG A 35 10.38 3.86 -5.41
C ARG A 35 9.72 2.69 -4.69
N THR A 36 9.21 2.92 -3.49
CA THR A 36 8.60 1.88 -2.66
C THR A 36 7.36 1.32 -3.33
N TYR A 37 6.44 2.18 -3.75
CA TYR A 37 5.18 1.76 -4.35
C TYR A 37 5.36 1.10 -5.72
N LEU A 38 6.28 1.60 -6.55
CA LEU A 38 6.65 0.99 -7.82
C LEU A 38 7.17 -0.43 -7.60
N LEU A 39 8.12 -0.62 -6.67
CA LEU A 39 8.70 -1.94 -6.38
C LEU A 39 7.69 -2.91 -5.77
N VAL A 40 6.80 -2.45 -4.90
CA VAL A 40 5.72 -3.29 -4.35
C VAL A 40 4.80 -3.78 -5.45
N SER A 41 4.35 -2.88 -6.35
CA SER A 41 3.47 -3.24 -7.46
C SER A 41 4.15 -4.18 -8.46
N LEU A 42 5.38 -3.88 -8.84
CA LEU A 42 6.19 -4.71 -9.74
C LEU A 42 6.40 -6.11 -9.17
N GLY A 43 6.83 -6.20 -7.91
CA GLY A 43 7.08 -7.48 -7.23
C GLY A 43 5.80 -8.32 -7.13
N SER A 44 4.69 -7.70 -6.80
CA SER A 44 3.38 -8.37 -6.73
C SER A 44 2.92 -8.87 -8.09
N ALA A 45 3.09 -8.08 -9.16
CA ALA A 45 2.76 -8.49 -10.51
C ALA A 45 3.62 -9.68 -10.96
N LEU A 46 4.92 -9.64 -10.68
CA LEU A 46 5.84 -10.74 -11.00
C LEU A 46 5.47 -12.03 -10.25
N ILE A 47 5.14 -11.93 -8.95
CA ILE A 47 4.70 -13.08 -8.14
C ILE A 47 3.47 -13.71 -8.77
N MET A 48 2.50 -12.92 -9.24
CA MET A 48 1.30 -13.45 -9.86
C MET A 48 1.57 -14.10 -11.20
N VAL A 49 2.41 -13.50 -12.04
CA VAL A 49 2.86 -14.09 -13.32
C VAL A 49 3.54 -15.45 -13.11
N ILE A 50 4.44 -15.53 -12.11
CA ILE A 50 5.11 -16.79 -11.76
C ILE A 50 4.10 -17.83 -11.27
N SER A 51 3.13 -17.41 -10.46
CA SER A 51 2.09 -18.28 -9.92
C SER A 51 1.25 -18.92 -11.03
N GLU A 52 0.79 -18.12 -12.01
CA GLU A 52 0.07 -18.60 -13.19
C GLU A 52 0.95 -19.51 -14.06
N TYR A 53 2.22 -19.14 -14.26
CA TYR A 53 3.17 -19.96 -15.03
C TYR A 53 3.32 -21.35 -14.42
N LEU A 54 3.49 -21.46 -13.11
CA LEU A 54 3.61 -22.73 -12.41
C LEU A 54 2.34 -23.58 -12.55
N PHE A 55 1.18 -22.95 -12.47
CA PHE A 55 -0.11 -23.62 -12.68
C PHE A 55 -0.19 -24.19 -14.10
N PHE A 56 0.12 -23.41 -15.15
CA PHE A 56 0.10 -23.90 -16.55
C PHE A 56 1.15 -24.96 -16.82
N LYS A 57 2.32 -24.88 -16.19
CA LYS A 57 3.42 -25.82 -16.42
C LYS A 57 3.19 -27.17 -15.73
N TYR A 58 2.66 -27.17 -14.53
CA TYR A 58 2.53 -28.38 -13.71
C TYR A 58 1.10 -28.79 -13.41
N GLY A 59 0.12 -27.91 -13.56
CA GLY A 59 -1.28 -28.21 -13.31
C GLY A 59 -1.82 -29.27 -14.26
N GLY A 60 -2.42 -30.32 -13.73
CA GLY A 60 -3.04 -31.38 -14.51
C GLY A 60 -2.12 -32.34 -15.26
N LYS A 61 -0.79 -32.25 -15.09
CA LYS A 61 0.18 -33.12 -15.79
C LYS A 61 0.66 -34.31 -14.99
N ILE A 62 0.28 -34.44 -13.73
CA ILE A 62 0.70 -35.55 -12.86
C ILE A 62 -0.49 -36.45 -12.65
N PRO A 63 -0.48 -37.72 -13.18
CA PRO A 63 -1.52 -38.68 -12.92
C PRO A 63 -1.57 -39.02 -11.42
N GLY A 64 -2.74 -38.91 -10.81
CA GLY A 64 -2.96 -39.31 -9.42
C GLY A 64 -3.21 -38.19 -8.42
N ASP A 65 -3.44 -36.95 -8.87
CA ASP A 65 -3.97 -35.82 -8.06
C ASP A 65 -3.23 -35.46 -6.75
N ILE A 66 -1.95 -35.88 -6.61
CA ILE A 66 -1.18 -35.72 -5.37
C ILE A 66 -0.65 -34.27 -5.20
N PHE A 67 -0.50 -33.51 -6.30
CA PHE A 67 -0.03 -32.12 -6.24
C PHE A 67 -0.99 -31.18 -6.99
N LYS A 68 -1.94 -30.59 -6.27
CA LYS A 68 -2.73 -29.48 -6.78
C LYS A 68 -1.90 -28.19 -6.72
N VAL A 69 -1.44 -27.70 -7.86
CA VAL A 69 -0.83 -26.37 -7.95
C VAL A 69 -1.97 -25.35 -7.93
N ASP A 70 -2.06 -24.60 -6.85
CA ASP A 70 -3.04 -23.54 -6.66
C ASP A 70 -2.36 -22.18 -6.83
N PRO A 71 -2.66 -21.43 -7.91
CA PRO A 71 -2.07 -20.12 -8.15
C PRO A 71 -2.44 -19.10 -7.06
N GLY A 72 -3.59 -19.26 -6.41
CA GLY A 72 -4.03 -18.38 -5.33
C GLY A 72 -3.13 -18.43 -4.09
N ARG A 73 -2.47 -19.55 -3.83
CA ARG A 73 -1.62 -19.70 -2.63
C ARG A 73 -0.42 -18.79 -2.63
N ILE A 74 0.26 -18.64 -3.77
CA ILE A 74 1.45 -17.76 -3.89
C ILE A 74 1.00 -16.29 -3.79
N ALA A 75 -0.10 -15.93 -4.44
CA ALA A 75 -0.68 -14.60 -4.33
C ALA A 75 -1.10 -14.26 -2.89
N ALA A 76 -1.70 -15.21 -2.15
CA ALA A 76 -2.07 -15.03 -0.76
C ALA A 76 -0.84 -14.76 0.12
N GLN A 77 0.31 -15.40 -0.15
CA GLN A 77 1.55 -15.13 0.57
C GLN A 77 2.10 -13.72 0.30
N ALA A 78 1.93 -13.18 -0.92
CA ALA A 78 2.31 -11.80 -1.20
C ALA A 78 1.49 -10.80 -0.37
N ILE A 79 0.16 -11.03 -0.24
CA ILE A 79 -0.72 -10.21 0.59
C ILE A 79 -0.36 -10.31 2.08
N THR A 80 0.02 -11.49 2.55
CA THR A 80 0.51 -11.67 3.92
C THR A 80 1.85 -10.96 4.13
N GLY A 81 2.78 -11.10 3.18
CA GLY A 81 4.11 -10.51 3.23
C GLY A 81 4.11 -8.99 3.25
N ILE A 82 3.20 -8.34 2.50
CA ILE A 82 3.09 -6.88 2.52
C ILE A 82 2.68 -6.33 3.90
N GLY A 83 2.04 -7.15 4.73
CA GLY A 83 1.71 -6.79 6.11
C GLY A 83 2.93 -6.45 6.95
N PHE A 84 4.07 -7.11 6.71
CA PHE A 84 5.34 -6.80 7.37
C PHE A 84 5.85 -5.41 7.01
N LEU A 85 5.84 -5.04 5.70
CA LEU A 85 6.22 -3.70 5.25
C LEU A 85 5.23 -2.65 5.77
N GLY A 86 3.92 -2.95 5.74
CA GLY A 86 2.90 -2.08 6.30
C GLY A 86 3.10 -1.80 7.79
N ALA A 87 3.42 -2.82 8.59
CA ALA A 87 3.74 -2.66 9.99
C ALA A 87 5.00 -1.80 10.20
N GLY A 88 6.02 -1.96 9.34
CA GLY A 88 7.27 -1.20 9.39
C GLY A 88 7.12 0.31 9.17
N VAL A 89 6.05 0.77 8.50
CA VAL A 89 5.79 2.21 8.28
C VAL A 89 4.86 2.83 9.31
N ILE A 90 4.24 2.02 10.18
CA ILE A 90 3.38 2.51 11.26
C ILE A 90 4.24 2.83 12.47
N ILE A 91 4.33 4.11 12.81
CA ILE A 91 5.15 4.62 13.92
C ILE A 91 4.24 5.24 14.96
N ARG A 92 4.37 4.79 16.20
CA ARG A 92 3.75 5.43 17.36
C ARG A 92 4.75 6.37 18.02
N TYR A 93 4.39 7.64 18.10
CA TYR A 93 5.17 8.64 18.82
C TYR A 93 4.28 9.33 19.84
N LYS A 94 4.53 9.09 21.15
CA LYS A 94 3.65 9.52 22.25
C LYS A 94 2.20 9.09 21.98
N ASP A 95 1.27 10.03 21.90
CA ASP A 95 -0.18 9.79 21.70
C ASP A 95 -0.60 9.86 20.23
N SER A 96 0.34 10.01 19.30
CA SER A 96 0.05 10.04 17.87
C SER A 96 0.54 8.79 17.14
N ILE A 97 -0.30 8.25 16.25
CA ILE A 97 0.04 7.15 15.35
C ILE A 97 0.12 7.71 13.93
N ARG A 98 1.24 7.46 13.26
CA ARG A 98 1.50 7.87 11.86
C ARG A 98 1.68 6.63 10.98
N GLY A 99 1.57 6.81 9.66
CA GLY A 99 1.83 5.74 8.69
C GLY A 99 0.64 4.82 8.39
N LEU A 100 -0.53 4.92 9.07
CA LEU A 100 -1.69 4.06 8.83
C LEU A 100 -2.18 4.12 7.37
N THR A 101 -2.35 5.32 6.80
CA THR A 101 -2.74 5.49 5.40
C THR A 101 -1.65 4.96 4.45
N THR A 102 -0.38 5.14 4.80
CA THR A 102 0.76 4.62 4.02
C THR A 102 0.73 3.09 3.97
N ALA A 103 0.51 2.43 5.10
CA ALA A 103 0.37 0.98 5.19
C ALA A 103 -0.83 0.46 4.37
N ALA A 104 -1.99 1.11 4.48
CA ALA A 104 -3.17 0.78 3.70
C ALA A 104 -2.92 0.93 2.18
N CYS A 105 -2.26 2.00 1.76
CA CYS A 105 -1.88 2.21 0.35
C CYS A 105 -0.92 1.13 -0.15
N MET A 106 0.06 0.70 0.64
CA MET A 106 0.97 -0.39 0.27
C MET A 106 0.20 -1.69 0.02
N TRP A 107 -0.78 -1.99 0.88
CA TRP A 107 -1.63 -3.16 0.73
C TRP A 107 -2.45 -3.11 -0.57
N VAL A 108 -3.08 -1.97 -0.88
CA VAL A 108 -3.84 -1.75 -2.11
C VAL A 108 -2.94 -1.85 -3.34
N VAL A 109 -1.73 -1.28 -3.31
CA VAL A 109 -0.79 -1.34 -4.44
C VAL A 109 -0.29 -2.76 -4.69
N CYS A 110 -0.11 -3.58 -3.65
CA CYS A 110 0.15 -5.00 -3.79
C CYS A 110 -1.00 -5.70 -4.54
N ALA A 111 -2.25 -5.43 -4.16
CA ALA A 111 -3.44 -5.99 -4.82
C ALA A 111 -3.55 -5.52 -6.30
N ILE A 112 -3.24 -4.25 -6.60
CA ILE A 112 -3.17 -3.73 -7.97
C ILE A 112 -2.12 -4.51 -8.78
N GLY A 113 -0.92 -4.71 -8.22
CA GLY A 113 0.14 -5.48 -8.86
C GLY A 113 -0.30 -6.91 -9.18
N LEU A 114 -0.92 -7.62 -8.22
CA LEU A 114 -1.47 -8.96 -8.42
C LEU A 114 -2.54 -8.98 -9.53
N ALA A 115 -3.46 -8.02 -9.54
CA ALA A 115 -4.52 -7.92 -10.55
C ALA A 115 -3.95 -7.70 -11.96
N ILE A 116 -3.01 -6.76 -12.12
CA ILE A 116 -2.35 -6.50 -13.40
C ILE A 116 -1.51 -7.72 -13.82
N GLY A 117 -0.81 -8.36 -12.89
CA GLY A 117 -0.05 -9.59 -13.13
C GLY A 117 -0.91 -10.72 -13.66
N SER A 118 -2.17 -10.85 -13.21
CA SER A 118 -3.16 -11.81 -13.72
C SER A 118 -3.82 -11.38 -15.04
N GLY A 119 -3.47 -10.20 -15.60
CA GLY A 119 -4.13 -9.69 -16.82
C GLY A 119 -5.48 -8.99 -16.58
N TYR A 120 -5.89 -8.77 -15.31
CA TYR A 120 -7.10 -8.00 -14.97
C TYR A 120 -6.84 -6.50 -15.04
N TYR A 121 -6.46 -6.00 -16.22
CA TYR A 121 -6.05 -4.62 -16.46
C TYR A 121 -7.09 -3.59 -16.02
N LEU A 122 -8.36 -3.84 -16.37
CA LEU A 122 -9.45 -2.92 -16.01
C LEU A 122 -9.58 -2.78 -14.51
N PHE A 123 -9.63 -3.88 -13.77
CA PHE A 123 -9.82 -3.85 -12.32
C PHE A 123 -8.62 -3.20 -11.61
N GLY A 124 -7.39 -3.54 -12.03
CA GLY A 124 -6.19 -2.91 -11.48
C GLY A 124 -6.14 -1.41 -11.74
N SER A 125 -6.46 -0.96 -12.96
CA SER A 125 -6.47 0.45 -13.34
C SER A 125 -7.57 1.25 -12.62
N VAL A 126 -8.79 0.70 -12.53
CA VAL A 126 -9.89 1.33 -11.79
C VAL A 126 -9.54 1.44 -10.30
N THR A 127 -8.97 0.39 -9.71
CA THR A 127 -8.54 0.42 -8.31
C THR A 127 -7.47 1.49 -8.07
N ALA A 128 -6.50 1.61 -8.98
CA ALA A 128 -5.48 2.66 -8.91
C ALA A 128 -6.10 4.06 -8.99
N ALA A 129 -7.04 4.28 -9.92
CA ALA A 129 -7.76 5.55 -10.06
C ALA A 129 -8.56 5.89 -8.79
N ILE A 130 -9.31 4.95 -8.24
CA ILE A 130 -10.07 5.15 -7.00
C ILE A 130 -9.11 5.48 -5.84
N THR A 131 -7.98 4.79 -5.75
CA THR A 131 -6.98 5.04 -4.71
C THR A 131 -6.45 6.47 -4.79
N ILE A 132 -6.04 6.93 -5.98
CA ILE A 132 -5.56 8.30 -6.20
C ILE A 132 -6.65 9.33 -5.88
N LEU A 133 -7.87 9.10 -6.36
CA LEU A 133 -9.00 9.98 -6.07
C LEU A 133 -9.32 10.05 -4.57
N SER A 134 -9.23 8.93 -3.86
CA SER A 134 -9.41 8.88 -2.41
C SER A 134 -8.34 9.70 -1.68
N LEU A 135 -7.07 9.55 -2.07
CA LEU A 135 -5.95 10.26 -1.44
C LEU A 135 -6.01 11.78 -1.64
N ILE A 136 -6.45 12.23 -2.81
CA ILE A 136 -6.59 13.66 -3.15
C ILE A 136 -7.91 14.22 -2.63
N GLY A 137 -9.02 13.52 -2.90
CA GLY A 137 -10.37 14.01 -2.66
C GLY A 137 -10.71 14.11 -1.17
N LEU A 138 -10.40 13.07 -0.38
CA LEU A 138 -10.66 13.09 1.06
C LEU A 138 -9.88 14.18 1.79
N LYS A 139 -8.68 14.52 1.32
CA LYS A 139 -7.88 15.61 1.88
C LYS A 139 -8.57 16.98 1.72
N ILE A 140 -9.27 17.19 0.61
CA ILE A 140 -10.04 18.42 0.37
C ILE A 140 -11.24 18.47 1.31
N PHE A 141 -11.87 17.32 1.53
CA PHE A 141 -13.02 17.18 2.42
C PHE A 141 -12.63 17.32 3.90
N GLU A 142 -11.52 16.73 4.33
CA GLU A 142 -10.98 16.85 5.69
C GLU A 142 -10.68 18.30 6.10
N LYS A 143 -10.24 19.14 5.14
CA LYS A 143 -10.01 20.56 5.40
C LYS A 143 -11.28 21.35 5.72
N ARG A 144 -12.46 20.83 5.35
CA ARG A 144 -13.77 21.44 5.68
C ARG A 144 -14.38 20.95 6.97
N LEU A 145 -13.84 19.84 7.53
CA LEU A 145 -14.27 19.34 8.82
C LEU A 145 -13.48 20.04 9.91
N THR A 146 -14.19 20.68 10.84
CA THR A 146 -13.59 21.25 12.05
C THR A 146 -13.04 20.10 12.87
N LYS A 147 -11.73 19.99 12.98
CA LYS A 147 -11.08 18.97 13.79
C LYS A 147 -10.79 19.59 15.16
N ASP A 148 -11.39 19.03 16.20
CA ASP A 148 -11.03 19.40 17.57
C ASP A 148 -9.58 19.01 17.83
N TRP A 149 -8.73 20.01 17.91
CA TRP A 149 -7.30 19.83 18.21
C TRP A 149 -7.12 19.99 19.72
N TYR A 150 -6.98 18.89 20.44
CA TYR A 150 -6.43 18.93 21.77
C TYR A 150 -4.94 19.23 21.66
N ARG A 151 -4.51 20.39 22.16
CA ARG A 151 -3.10 20.75 22.28
C ARG A 151 -2.75 20.71 23.77
N GLU A 152 -1.82 19.87 24.14
CA GLU A 152 -1.17 19.99 25.44
C GLU A 152 -0.29 21.24 25.43
N MET A 153 -0.59 22.19 26.29
CA MET A 153 0.22 23.37 26.49
C MET A 153 1.09 23.14 27.73
N VAL A 154 2.37 22.86 27.52
CA VAL A 154 3.33 22.79 28.60
C VAL A 154 3.86 24.21 28.85
N ILE A 155 3.41 24.85 29.94
CA ILE A 155 3.90 26.14 30.36
C ILE A 155 5.07 25.88 31.31
N VAL A 156 6.29 26.14 30.84
CA VAL A 156 7.49 26.13 31.68
C VAL A 156 7.68 27.55 32.18
N SER A 157 7.38 27.77 33.43
CA SER A 157 7.64 29.07 34.09
C SER A 157 8.70 28.90 35.19
N LYS A 158 9.46 29.97 35.41
CA LYS A 158 10.37 30.02 36.56
C LYS A 158 9.53 30.04 37.84
N ASP A 159 9.86 29.17 38.76
CA ASP A 159 9.16 29.09 40.06
C ASP A 159 9.36 30.39 40.82
N LEU A 160 8.32 31.21 40.88
CA LEU A 160 8.28 32.44 41.67
C LEU A 160 7.21 32.22 42.73
N GLU A 161 7.55 32.47 43.98
CA GLU A 161 6.63 32.36 45.12
C GLU A 161 5.31 33.11 44.86
N GLY A 162 4.17 32.40 44.98
CA GLY A 162 2.82 32.95 44.80
C GLY A 162 2.26 32.93 43.37
N GLN A 163 2.89 32.27 42.41
CA GLN A 163 2.44 32.22 41.01
C GLN A 163 1.24 31.31 40.81
N PHE A 164 1.07 30.28 41.63
CA PHE A 164 -0.06 29.34 41.54
C PHE A 164 -1.40 29.96 41.97
N ASP A 165 -1.40 30.94 42.86
CA ASP A 165 -2.60 31.61 43.36
C ASP A 165 -3.24 32.56 42.32
N ARG A 166 -2.57 32.84 41.19
CA ARG A 166 -3.05 33.72 40.12
C ARG A 166 -3.60 32.98 38.92
N ILE A 167 -3.48 31.64 38.88
CA ILE A 167 -3.90 30.81 37.71
C ILE A 167 -5.10 29.91 38.03
N SER A 168 -5.50 29.86 39.31
CA SER A 168 -6.71 29.12 39.76
C SER A 168 -8.01 29.90 39.54
#